data_f904588e41075927613c1e775864f7fc
#
_entry.id   f904588e41075927613c1e775864f7fc
#
_cell.length_a   1.000
_cell.length_b   1.000
_cell.length_c   1.000
_cell.angle_alpha   90.00
_cell.angle_beta   90.00
_cell.angle_gamma   90.00
#
_symmetry.space_group_name_H-M   'P 1'
#
loop_
_entity.id
_entity.type
_entity.pdbx_description
1 polymer ?
#
loop_
_entity_poly.entity_id
_entity_poly.type
_entity_poly.pdbx_seq_one_letter_code
_entity_poly.pdbx_strand_id
1 'polypeptide(L)'
;LEVVLFGLSFEFNEDTLIAITGGQLYPTIDGKSAPMWRPILVKKGSILQFKSGHSGSRAYIAFAGGIDVPDVLESKSTYLNASLGGYEGRALNAGDTLQFGELSHISEGLISNLQSPTSNDWSVNYQTFLNFKKHQQIRIVKGSEFDKFTEDSLDALINEQYTVTTRADRMGYQLEGHPLKMTEEFELISEGVTF
;
A
#
# COMPACT_ATOMS: atom_id res chain seq x y z
N LEU A 1 5.51 4.58 -4.46
CA LEU A 1 5.45 3.28 -5.15
C LEU A 1 4.96 2.21 -4.19
N GLU A 2 4.04 1.36 -4.63
CA GLU A 2 3.57 0.20 -3.87
C GLU A 2 4.39 -1.05 -4.22
N VAL A 3 4.77 -1.78 -3.20
CA VAL A 3 5.45 -3.09 -3.27
C VAL A 3 4.51 -4.14 -2.71
N VAL A 4 4.19 -5.17 -3.50
CA VAL A 4 3.28 -6.24 -3.10
C VAL A 4 4.08 -7.51 -2.88
N LEU A 5 3.92 -8.13 -1.71
CA LEU A 5 4.54 -9.38 -1.29
C LEU A 5 6.09 -9.34 -1.27
N PHE A 6 6.77 -9.79 -2.32
CA PHE A 6 8.25 -9.94 -2.34
C PHE A 6 8.79 -9.99 -3.76
N GLY A 7 10.14 -9.99 -3.87
CA GLY A 7 10.84 -10.23 -5.14
C GLY A 7 11.17 -8.98 -5.93
N LEU A 8 10.81 -7.80 -5.43
CA LEU A 8 11.15 -6.53 -6.07
C LEU A 8 12.58 -6.12 -5.73
N SER A 9 13.31 -5.67 -6.75
CA SER A 9 14.67 -5.15 -6.63
C SER A 9 14.79 -3.86 -7.45
N PHE A 10 15.39 -2.82 -6.85
CA PHE A 10 15.68 -1.54 -7.49
C PHE A 10 17.16 -1.24 -7.40
N GLU A 11 17.76 -0.81 -8.50
CA GLU A 11 19.07 -0.18 -8.51
C GLU A 11 18.90 1.34 -8.62
N PHE A 12 19.66 2.10 -7.83
CA PHE A 12 19.62 3.56 -7.83
C PHE A 12 20.69 4.12 -8.74
N ASN A 13 20.28 4.87 -9.78
CA ASN A 13 21.20 5.49 -10.72
C ASN A 13 21.79 6.83 -10.21
N GLU A 14 21.28 7.33 -9.09
CA GLU A 14 21.72 8.55 -8.41
C GLU A 14 21.48 8.47 -6.89
N ASP A 15 22.11 9.37 -6.13
CA ASP A 15 21.84 9.50 -4.69
C ASP A 15 20.39 9.95 -4.47
N THR A 16 19.61 9.12 -3.77
CA THR A 16 18.15 9.33 -3.65
C THR A 16 17.70 9.26 -2.20
N LEU A 17 16.94 10.25 -1.77
CA LEU A 17 16.27 10.21 -0.46
C LEU A 17 14.94 9.47 -0.60
N ILE A 18 14.78 8.40 0.20
CA ILE A 18 13.57 7.58 0.23
C ILE A 18 13.01 7.44 1.64
N ALA A 19 11.76 7.00 1.74
CA ALA A 19 11.19 6.47 2.98
C ALA A 19 10.38 5.21 2.66
N ILE A 20 10.52 4.18 3.50
CA ILE A 20 9.82 2.89 3.35
C ILE A 20 8.84 2.75 4.49
N THR A 21 7.58 2.44 4.19
CA THR A 21 6.49 2.26 5.15
C THR A 21 5.64 1.03 4.83
N GLY A 22 4.62 0.73 5.66
CA GLY A 22 3.70 -0.38 5.41
C GLY A 22 4.11 -1.68 6.11
N GLY A 23 3.86 -2.81 5.46
CA GLY A 23 4.13 -4.15 5.98
C GLY A 23 5.62 -4.45 6.13
N GLN A 24 5.93 -5.38 7.04
CA GLN A 24 7.31 -5.82 7.28
C GLN A 24 7.76 -6.79 6.19
N LEU A 25 8.13 -6.27 5.03
CA LEU A 25 8.66 -7.02 3.89
C LEU A 25 10.19 -7.09 3.89
N TYR A 26 10.82 -6.90 5.05
CA TYR A 26 12.27 -6.98 5.28
C TYR A 26 13.11 -6.31 4.17
N PRO A 27 12.98 -4.99 3.97
CA PRO A 27 13.79 -4.29 2.99
C PRO A 27 15.28 -4.36 3.36
N THR A 28 16.11 -4.55 2.34
CA THR A 28 17.56 -4.51 2.47
C THR A 28 18.16 -3.59 1.43
N ILE A 29 19.19 -2.80 1.81
CA ILE A 29 20.02 -2.04 0.90
C ILE A 29 21.42 -2.68 0.91
N ASP A 30 21.89 -3.12 -0.26
CA ASP A 30 23.17 -3.82 -0.41
C ASP A 30 23.33 -5.01 0.56
N GLY A 31 22.22 -5.75 0.75
CA GLY A 31 22.16 -6.92 1.63
C GLY A 31 22.05 -6.60 3.12
N LYS A 32 22.16 -5.34 3.55
CA LYS A 32 21.98 -4.90 4.94
C LYS A 32 20.55 -4.48 5.18
N SER A 33 20.01 -4.76 6.38
CA SER A 33 18.64 -4.35 6.74
C SER A 33 18.46 -2.84 6.59
N ALA A 34 17.44 -2.43 5.84
CA ALA A 34 17.07 -1.04 5.68
C ALA A 34 16.08 -0.64 6.76
N PRO A 35 16.26 0.52 7.43
CA PRO A 35 15.30 1.00 8.40
C PRO A 35 14.00 1.40 7.71
N MET A 36 12.86 1.19 8.38
CA MET A 36 11.54 1.62 7.92
C MET A 36 11.05 2.81 8.74
N TRP A 37 10.05 3.53 8.21
CA TRP A 37 9.35 4.63 8.90
C TRP A 37 10.25 5.84 9.20
N ARG A 38 11.29 6.02 8.42
CA ARG A 38 12.23 7.14 8.50
C ARG A 38 12.84 7.44 7.13
N PRO A 39 13.35 8.66 6.90
CA PRO A 39 14.11 8.95 5.68
C PRO A 39 15.45 8.20 5.65
N ILE A 40 15.83 7.76 4.45
CA ILE A 40 17.07 7.04 4.14
C ILE A 40 17.69 7.68 2.92
N LEU A 41 18.95 8.10 3.01
CA LEU A 41 19.72 8.51 1.84
C LEU A 41 20.41 7.29 1.23
N VAL A 42 19.89 6.83 0.10
CA VAL A 42 20.43 5.71 -0.67
C VAL A 42 21.43 6.23 -1.68
N LYS A 43 22.60 5.59 -1.76
CA LYS A 43 23.67 6.00 -2.66
C LYS A 43 23.46 5.44 -4.07
N LYS A 44 23.98 6.16 -5.07
CA LYS A 44 24.08 5.69 -6.44
C LYS A 44 24.76 4.31 -6.49
N GLY A 45 24.19 3.40 -7.28
CA GLY A 45 24.67 2.03 -7.45
C GLY A 45 24.20 1.06 -6.36
N SER A 46 23.54 1.54 -5.30
CA SER A 46 22.96 0.65 -4.27
C SER A 46 21.74 -0.08 -4.78
N ILE A 47 21.50 -1.27 -4.24
CA ILE A 47 20.37 -2.13 -4.58
C ILE A 47 19.44 -2.27 -3.38
N LEU A 48 18.21 -1.79 -3.52
CA LEU A 48 17.11 -2.01 -2.56
C LEU A 48 16.34 -3.27 -2.96
N GLN A 49 16.19 -4.21 -2.03
CA GLN A 49 15.48 -5.47 -2.25
C GLN A 49 14.46 -5.71 -1.14
N PHE A 50 13.35 -6.36 -1.50
CA PHE A 50 12.32 -6.80 -0.56
C PHE A 50 12.29 -8.32 -0.50
N LYS A 51 12.28 -8.86 0.72
CA LYS A 51 12.18 -10.29 0.99
C LYS A 51 10.77 -10.63 1.47
N SER A 52 10.41 -11.92 1.44
CA SER A 52 9.16 -12.39 2.00
C SER A 52 9.04 -11.99 3.47
N GLY A 53 7.95 -11.29 3.81
CA GLY A 53 7.68 -10.80 5.16
C GLY A 53 6.66 -11.67 5.91
N HIS A 54 6.60 -11.49 7.22
CA HIS A 54 5.66 -12.20 8.10
C HIS A 54 4.43 -11.37 8.50
N SER A 55 4.44 -10.07 8.20
CA SER A 55 3.41 -9.15 8.68
C SER A 55 3.10 -8.05 7.67
N GLY A 56 1.87 -8.03 7.20
CA GLY A 56 1.44 -7.17 6.12
C GLY A 56 1.87 -7.70 4.74
N SER A 57 1.10 -7.36 3.70
CA SER A 57 1.30 -7.83 2.33
C SER A 57 1.82 -6.72 1.40
N ARG A 58 1.85 -5.48 1.86
CA ARG A 58 2.22 -4.31 1.07
C ARG A 58 3.17 -3.40 1.84
N ALA A 59 4.18 -2.91 1.13
CA ALA A 59 5.01 -1.79 1.57
C ALA A 59 4.90 -0.65 0.56
N TYR A 60 5.27 0.53 0.99
CA TYR A 60 5.24 1.74 0.18
C TYR A 60 6.60 2.41 0.24
N ILE A 61 7.09 2.83 -0.92
CA ILE A 61 8.32 3.61 -1.03
C ILE A 61 7.93 5.02 -1.49
N ALA A 62 8.24 6.02 -0.68
CA ALA A 62 8.24 7.41 -1.08
C ALA A 62 9.64 7.79 -1.56
N PHE A 63 9.72 8.51 -2.66
CA PHE A 63 10.95 9.09 -3.22
C PHE A 63 10.87 10.61 -3.09
N ALA A 64 11.95 11.26 -2.71
CA ALA A 64 12.02 12.71 -2.71
C ALA A 64 11.86 13.23 -4.15
N GLY A 65 11.07 14.28 -4.32
CA GLY A 65 10.64 14.77 -5.62
C GLY A 65 9.44 14.04 -6.22
N GLY A 66 9.08 12.87 -5.68
CA GLY A 66 8.03 12.00 -6.24
C GLY A 66 8.49 11.26 -7.49
N ILE A 67 7.65 10.38 -8.01
CA ILE A 67 7.88 9.72 -9.30
C ILE A 67 7.36 10.64 -10.40
N ASP A 68 8.20 10.90 -11.40
CA ASP A 68 7.83 11.73 -12.55
C ASP A 68 7.03 10.91 -13.56
N VAL A 69 5.72 10.96 -13.38
CA VAL A 69 4.71 10.37 -14.27
C VAL A 69 3.58 11.37 -14.48
N PRO A 70 2.83 11.29 -15.60
CA PRO A 70 1.72 12.19 -15.87
C PRO A 70 0.66 12.18 -14.77
N ASP A 71 0.11 13.34 -14.47
CA ASP A 71 -1.12 13.45 -13.68
C ASP A 71 -2.33 13.08 -14.53
N VAL A 72 -3.10 12.10 -14.07
CA VAL A 72 -4.34 11.68 -14.70
C VAL A 72 -5.45 11.73 -13.66
N LEU A 73 -6.47 12.53 -13.90
CA LEU A 73 -7.57 12.78 -12.94
C LEU A 73 -7.03 13.20 -11.56
N GLU A 74 -6.07 14.14 -11.55
CA GLU A 74 -5.43 14.66 -10.33
C GLU A 74 -4.67 13.59 -9.53
N SER A 75 -4.24 12.50 -10.17
CA SER A 75 -3.53 11.39 -9.53
C SER A 75 -2.35 10.91 -10.38
N LYS A 76 -1.25 10.57 -9.70
CA LYS A 76 -0.09 9.87 -10.26
C LYS A 76 -0.15 8.35 -10.07
N SER A 77 -1.24 7.82 -9.51
CA SER A 77 -1.43 6.39 -9.29
C SER A 77 -1.81 5.66 -10.59
N THR A 78 -1.41 4.40 -10.69
CA THR A 78 -1.83 3.52 -11.79
C THR A 78 -3.15 2.83 -11.43
N TYR A 79 -4.16 2.93 -12.27
CA TYR A 79 -5.36 2.11 -12.21
C TYR A 79 -5.24 0.96 -13.21
N LEU A 80 -4.76 -0.18 -12.72
CA LEU A 80 -4.40 -1.34 -13.55
C LEU A 80 -5.57 -1.89 -14.37
N ASN A 81 -6.78 -1.94 -13.78
CA ASN A 81 -7.96 -2.49 -14.46
C ASN A 81 -8.36 -1.69 -15.71
N ALA A 82 -8.08 -0.38 -15.73
CA ALA A 82 -8.36 0.49 -16.86
C ALA A 82 -7.11 0.83 -17.68
N SER A 83 -5.94 0.32 -17.32
CA SER A 83 -4.64 0.68 -17.92
C SER A 83 -4.42 2.19 -17.96
N LEU A 84 -4.73 2.90 -16.87
CA LEU A 84 -4.78 4.34 -16.79
C LEU A 84 -3.81 4.88 -15.73
N GLY A 85 -3.15 6.00 -16.04
CA GLY A 85 -2.29 6.74 -15.11
C GLY A 85 -0.99 6.03 -14.76
N GLY A 86 -0.22 6.63 -13.85
CA GLY A 86 1.05 6.11 -13.37
C GLY A 86 2.07 5.84 -14.49
N TYR A 87 2.84 4.77 -14.34
CA TYR A 87 3.84 4.37 -15.34
C TYR A 87 3.16 3.58 -16.47
N GLU A 88 2.88 4.25 -17.58
CA GLU A 88 2.27 3.66 -18.80
C GLU A 88 0.97 2.88 -18.57
N GLY A 89 0.21 3.17 -17.51
CA GLY A 89 -1.04 2.48 -17.18
C GLY A 89 -0.89 1.03 -16.76
N ARG A 90 0.31 0.57 -16.44
CA ARG A 90 0.63 -0.82 -16.11
C ARG A 90 1.47 -0.99 -14.85
N ALA A 91 1.57 -2.20 -14.37
CA ALA A 91 2.58 -2.55 -13.36
C ALA A 91 4.00 -2.45 -13.95
N LEU A 92 4.98 -2.20 -13.08
CA LEU A 92 6.38 -2.16 -13.48
C LEU A 92 6.88 -3.55 -13.87
N ASN A 93 7.73 -3.58 -14.89
CA ASN A 93 8.45 -4.77 -15.34
C ASN A 93 9.94 -4.63 -15.03
N ALA A 94 10.65 -5.76 -15.02
CA ALA A 94 12.10 -5.74 -14.95
C ALA A 94 12.69 -4.97 -16.14
N GLY A 95 13.60 -4.04 -15.86
CA GLY A 95 14.21 -3.15 -16.84
C GLY A 95 13.54 -1.78 -16.99
N ASP A 96 12.38 -1.55 -16.39
CA ASP A 96 11.78 -0.22 -16.34
C ASP A 96 12.65 0.75 -15.55
N THR A 97 12.74 2.00 -16.01
CA THR A 97 13.45 3.08 -15.34
C THR A 97 12.46 4.15 -14.93
N LEU A 98 12.47 4.49 -13.63
CA LEU A 98 11.66 5.59 -13.09
C LEU A 98 12.51 6.85 -12.96
N GLN A 99 11.96 7.99 -13.36
CA GLN A 99 12.54 9.31 -13.11
C GLN A 99 11.87 9.92 -11.87
N PHE A 100 12.60 10.81 -11.19
CA PHE A 100 12.09 11.56 -10.05
C PHE A 100 11.91 13.02 -10.40
N GLY A 101 10.92 13.66 -9.79
CA GLY A 101 10.70 15.08 -9.90
C GLY A 101 11.69 15.91 -9.08
N GLU A 102 11.53 17.22 -9.12
CA GLU A 102 12.38 18.17 -8.42
C GLU A 102 12.29 18.02 -6.90
N LEU A 103 13.43 18.19 -6.22
CA LEU A 103 13.50 18.17 -4.78
C LEU A 103 12.84 19.41 -4.17
N SER A 104 12.07 19.21 -3.11
CA SER A 104 11.62 20.33 -2.28
C SER A 104 12.72 20.82 -1.34
N HIS A 105 12.64 22.06 -0.87
CA HIS A 105 13.56 22.61 0.15
C HIS A 105 13.60 21.74 1.43
N ILE A 106 12.49 21.09 1.79
CA ILE A 106 12.44 20.16 2.93
C ILE A 106 13.30 18.93 2.63
N SER A 107 13.19 18.37 1.43
CA SER A 107 14.00 17.22 1.02
C SER A 107 15.50 17.55 0.97
N GLU A 108 15.87 18.70 0.47
CA GLU A 108 17.27 19.19 0.44
C GLU A 108 17.83 19.33 1.88
N GLY A 109 17.03 19.91 2.78
CA GLY A 109 17.39 20.01 4.21
C GLY A 109 17.56 18.67 4.88
N LEU A 110 16.71 17.69 4.58
CA LEU A 110 16.83 16.32 5.10
C LEU A 110 18.08 15.61 4.57
N ILE A 111 18.39 15.76 3.28
CA ILE A 111 19.61 15.20 2.68
C ILE A 111 20.85 15.76 3.39
N SER A 112 20.92 17.08 3.58
CA SER A 112 22.03 17.75 4.26
C SER A 112 22.20 17.24 5.69
N ASN A 113 21.10 17.07 6.44
CA ASN A 113 21.12 16.57 7.80
C ASN A 113 21.56 15.11 7.88
N LEU A 114 21.14 14.25 6.95
CA LEU A 114 21.50 12.83 6.92
C LEU A 114 22.97 12.60 6.53
N GLN A 115 23.58 13.53 5.85
CA GLN A 115 25.01 13.53 5.55
C GLN A 115 25.86 13.97 6.76
N SER A 116 25.27 14.61 7.77
CA SER A 116 25.97 15.05 8.95
C SER A 116 26.29 13.86 9.88
N PRO A 117 27.49 13.78 10.46
CA PRO A 117 27.86 12.75 11.42
C PRO A 117 27.06 12.83 12.74
N THR A 118 26.34 13.92 12.97
CA THR A 118 25.49 14.14 14.16
C THR A 118 24.00 13.86 13.88
N SER A 119 23.66 13.20 12.76
CA SER A 119 22.28 12.89 12.45
C SER A 119 21.67 11.97 13.51
N ASN A 120 20.56 12.40 14.10
CA ASN A 120 19.86 11.61 15.09
C ASN A 120 19.08 10.47 14.44
N ASP A 121 19.17 9.27 15.05
CA ASP A 121 18.33 8.13 14.69
C ASP A 121 16.92 8.32 15.22
N TRP A 122 16.00 8.70 14.33
CA TRP A 122 14.58 8.81 14.63
C TRP A 122 13.74 8.01 13.62
N SER A 123 12.58 7.58 14.05
CA SER A 123 11.57 6.98 13.16
C SER A 123 10.18 7.34 13.66
N VAL A 124 9.20 7.27 12.76
CA VAL A 124 7.80 7.38 13.16
C VAL A 124 7.42 6.17 14.01
N ASN A 125 6.78 6.41 15.15
CA ASN A 125 6.24 5.32 15.97
C ASN A 125 4.96 4.77 15.34
N TYR A 126 5.11 3.93 14.33
CA TYR A 126 4.00 3.34 13.57
C TYR A 126 3.15 2.38 14.41
N GLN A 127 3.68 1.85 15.51
CA GLN A 127 2.96 0.90 16.38
C GLN A 127 1.75 1.55 17.07
N THR A 128 1.69 2.88 17.13
CA THR A 128 0.56 3.60 17.70
C THR A 128 -0.69 3.56 16.80
N PHE A 129 -0.53 3.34 15.48
CA PHE A 129 -1.62 3.36 14.51
C PHE A 129 -1.68 2.14 13.58
N LEU A 130 -0.62 1.33 13.51
CA LEU A 130 -0.60 0.10 12.73
C LEU A 130 -0.51 -1.12 13.64
N ASN A 131 -1.52 -1.96 13.55
CA ASN A 131 -1.59 -3.19 14.33
C ASN A 131 -1.73 -4.38 13.39
N PHE A 132 -0.60 -4.97 13.00
CA PHE A 132 -0.56 -6.18 12.17
C PHE A 132 -0.77 -7.46 13.01
N LYS A 133 -1.86 -7.55 13.76
CA LYS A 133 -2.20 -8.79 14.47
C LYS A 133 -2.64 -9.86 13.48
N LYS A 134 -2.29 -11.10 13.78
CA LYS A 134 -2.71 -12.26 12.99
C LYS A 134 -4.25 -12.44 12.97
N HIS A 135 -4.90 -12.05 14.04
CA HIS A 135 -6.36 -12.06 14.18
C HIS A 135 -6.80 -10.65 14.55
N GLN A 136 -7.57 -10.03 13.68
CA GLN A 136 -8.15 -8.70 13.91
C GLN A 136 -9.66 -8.83 14.01
N GLN A 137 -10.25 -8.10 14.95
CA GLN A 137 -11.69 -7.87 14.95
C GLN A 137 -12.00 -6.75 13.96
N ILE A 138 -12.84 -7.06 12.99
CA ILE A 138 -13.38 -6.07 12.06
C ILE A 138 -14.71 -5.60 12.64
N ARG A 139 -14.78 -4.34 13.00
CA ARG A 139 -16.04 -3.72 13.44
C ARG A 139 -16.82 -3.28 12.22
N ILE A 140 -18.08 -3.64 12.18
CA ILE A 140 -19.03 -3.24 11.13
C ILE A 140 -20.16 -2.44 11.75
N VAL A 141 -20.77 -1.56 10.97
CA VAL A 141 -22.02 -0.87 11.30
C VAL A 141 -23.09 -1.29 10.30
N LYS A 142 -24.35 -1.26 10.74
CA LYS A 142 -25.47 -1.55 9.86
C LYS A 142 -25.58 -0.47 8.79
N GLY A 143 -25.66 -0.88 7.53
CA GLY A 143 -26.03 -0.01 6.41
C GLY A 143 -27.55 0.13 6.29
N SER A 144 -28.00 0.96 5.34
CA SER A 144 -29.43 1.25 5.08
C SER A 144 -30.23 0.00 4.71
N GLU A 145 -29.59 -0.98 4.06
CA GLU A 145 -30.25 -2.20 3.57
C GLU A 145 -30.14 -3.38 4.52
N PHE A 146 -29.52 -3.21 5.70
CA PHE A 146 -29.27 -4.29 6.65
C PHE A 146 -30.53 -5.08 6.99
N ASP A 147 -31.65 -4.39 7.24
CA ASP A 147 -32.90 -5.02 7.65
C ASP A 147 -33.66 -5.71 6.48
N LYS A 148 -33.11 -5.63 5.26
CA LYS A 148 -33.64 -6.32 4.07
C LYS A 148 -33.10 -7.74 3.90
N PHE A 149 -32.08 -8.12 4.66
CA PHE A 149 -31.55 -9.48 4.65
C PHE A 149 -32.34 -10.40 5.58
N THR A 150 -32.36 -11.69 5.22
CA THR A 150 -32.96 -12.71 6.09
C THR A 150 -32.16 -12.85 7.39
N GLU A 151 -32.80 -13.24 8.48
CA GLU A 151 -32.15 -13.49 9.79
C GLU A 151 -31.02 -14.52 9.67
N ASP A 152 -31.22 -15.58 8.89
CA ASP A 152 -30.23 -16.61 8.60
C ASP A 152 -28.97 -16.01 7.91
N SER A 153 -29.15 -15.10 6.96
CA SER A 153 -28.05 -14.39 6.29
C SER A 153 -27.29 -13.45 7.24
N LEU A 154 -28.00 -12.78 8.14
CA LEU A 154 -27.39 -11.89 9.12
C LEU A 154 -26.60 -12.68 10.18
N ASP A 155 -27.13 -13.83 10.60
CA ASP A 155 -26.42 -14.74 11.50
C ASP A 155 -25.16 -15.31 10.82
N ALA A 156 -25.29 -15.79 9.59
CA ALA A 156 -24.17 -16.30 8.80
C ALA A 156 -23.06 -15.25 8.59
N LEU A 157 -23.40 -13.99 8.31
CA LEU A 157 -22.43 -12.91 8.13
C LEU A 157 -21.50 -12.74 9.34
N ILE A 158 -22.01 -12.97 10.54
CA ILE A 158 -21.28 -12.75 11.80
C ILE A 158 -20.58 -14.04 12.27
N ASN A 159 -21.19 -15.19 12.08
CA ASN A 159 -20.80 -16.43 12.72
C ASN A 159 -20.12 -17.43 11.77
N GLU A 160 -20.23 -17.25 10.44
CA GLU A 160 -19.59 -18.14 9.49
C GLU A 160 -18.27 -17.59 8.93
N GLN A 161 -17.50 -18.48 8.31
CA GLN A 161 -16.23 -18.13 7.69
C GLN A 161 -16.41 -17.79 6.22
N TYR A 162 -15.78 -16.69 5.83
CA TYR A 162 -15.71 -16.24 4.44
C TYR A 162 -14.27 -16.22 3.97
N THR A 163 -14.05 -16.61 2.72
CA THR A 163 -12.73 -16.60 2.07
C THR A 163 -12.63 -15.42 1.13
N VAL A 164 -11.57 -14.61 1.26
CA VAL A 164 -11.27 -13.55 0.31
C VAL A 164 -10.81 -14.18 -1.02
N THR A 165 -11.48 -13.85 -2.12
CA THR A 165 -11.15 -14.41 -3.43
C THR A 165 -10.01 -13.67 -4.11
N THR A 166 -9.45 -14.24 -5.17
CA THR A 166 -8.41 -13.60 -6.00
C THR A 166 -8.92 -12.38 -6.78
N ARG A 167 -10.24 -12.15 -6.82
CA ARG A 167 -10.87 -10.99 -7.44
C ARG A 167 -11.02 -9.79 -6.51
N ALA A 168 -10.59 -9.94 -5.25
CA ALA A 168 -10.57 -8.84 -4.30
C ALA A 168 -9.49 -7.83 -4.66
N ASP A 169 -9.85 -6.54 -4.67
CA ASP A 169 -8.94 -5.42 -4.89
C ASP A 169 -9.23 -4.25 -3.92
N ARG A 170 -8.73 -3.06 -4.21
CA ARG A 170 -8.99 -1.88 -3.39
C ARG A 170 -10.40 -1.30 -3.54
N MET A 171 -11.08 -1.63 -4.62
CA MET A 171 -12.46 -1.20 -4.84
C MET A 171 -13.44 -2.02 -4.01
N GLY A 172 -13.08 -3.29 -3.71
CA GLY A 172 -13.90 -4.16 -2.88
C GLY A 172 -13.30 -5.55 -2.68
N TYR A 173 -13.58 -6.12 -1.54
CA TYR A 173 -13.20 -7.49 -1.22
C TYR A 173 -14.34 -8.43 -1.60
N GLN A 174 -14.14 -9.22 -2.66
CA GLN A 174 -15.07 -10.29 -2.99
C GLN A 174 -14.84 -11.47 -2.06
N LEU A 175 -15.89 -11.87 -1.36
CA LEU A 175 -15.89 -12.96 -0.41
C LEU A 175 -16.65 -14.15 -0.98
N GLU A 176 -16.18 -15.36 -0.66
CA GLU A 176 -16.85 -16.62 -0.94
C GLU A 176 -17.20 -17.29 0.39
N GLY A 177 -18.46 -17.72 0.56
CA GLY A 177 -18.98 -18.31 1.78
C GLY A 177 -20.49 -18.49 1.71
N HIS A 178 -21.16 -18.48 2.85
CA HIS A 178 -22.61 -18.56 2.92
C HIS A 178 -23.28 -17.44 2.09
N PRO A 179 -24.17 -17.76 1.14
CA PRO A 179 -24.82 -16.73 0.33
C PRO A 179 -25.78 -15.90 1.18
N LEU A 180 -25.62 -14.57 1.12
CA LEU A 180 -26.52 -13.66 1.81
C LEU A 180 -27.77 -13.46 0.96
N LYS A 181 -28.94 -13.81 1.50
CA LYS A 181 -30.25 -13.71 0.83
C LYS A 181 -31.03 -12.53 1.38
N MET A 182 -31.71 -11.84 0.49
CA MET A 182 -32.65 -10.78 0.84
C MET A 182 -34.06 -11.37 1.06
N THR A 183 -34.87 -10.68 1.85
CA THR A 183 -36.26 -11.04 2.13
C THR A 183 -37.17 -10.83 0.92
N GLU A 184 -36.77 -9.90 0.04
CA GLU A 184 -37.47 -9.56 -1.21
C GLU A 184 -36.45 -9.12 -2.26
N GLU A 185 -36.80 -9.22 -3.56
CA GLU A 185 -35.98 -8.66 -4.63
C GLU A 185 -35.99 -7.13 -4.53
N PHE A 186 -34.78 -6.56 -4.47
CA PHE A 186 -34.56 -5.14 -4.32
C PHE A 186 -33.43 -4.68 -5.23
N GLU A 187 -33.68 -3.68 -6.05
CA GLU A 187 -32.64 -3.00 -6.81
C GLU A 187 -32.02 -1.87 -5.97
N LEU A 188 -30.72 -2.00 -5.72
CA LEU A 188 -29.95 -0.93 -5.09
C LEU A 188 -29.77 0.24 -6.08
N ILE A 189 -30.21 1.41 -5.67
CA ILE A 189 -29.81 2.66 -6.35
C ILE A 189 -28.32 2.85 -6.09
N SER A 190 -27.55 3.22 -7.13
CA SER A 190 -26.13 3.50 -6.98
C SER A 190 -25.90 4.60 -5.94
N GLU A 191 -25.29 4.24 -4.85
CA GLU A 191 -24.93 5.15 -3.75
C GLU A 191 -23.41 5.19 -3.55
N GLY A 192 -22.93 6.31 -2.99
CA GLY A 192 -21.52 6.41 -2.58
C GLY A 192 -21.25 5.49 -1.40
N VAL A 193 -20.15 4.71 -1.48
CA VAL A 193 -19.64 3.95 -0.33
C VAL A 193 -18.97 4.92 0.63
N THR A 194 -19.41 4.94 1.89
CA THR A 194 -18.81 5.72 2.98
C THR A 194 -17.97 4.81 3.86
N PHE A 195 -16.81 5.30 4.30
CA PHE A 195 -15.90 4.62 5.20
C PHE A 195 -15.98 5.18 6.62
#